data_b201c1e2acc0b0407e10d01d263db7f1
#
_entry.id   b201c1e2acc0b0407e10d01d263db7f1
#
_cell.length_a   1.000
_cell.length_b   1.000
_cell.length_c   1.000
_cell.angle_alpha   90.00
_cell.angle_beta   90.00
_cell.angle_gamma   90.00
#
_symmetry.space_group_name_H-M   'P 1'
#
loop_
_entity.id
_entity.type
_entity.pdbx_description
1 polymer ?
#
loop_
_entity_poly.entity_id
_entity_poly.type
_entity_poly.pdbx_seq_one_letter_code
_entity_poly.pdbx_strand_id
1 'polypeptide(L)'
;MDHRTTVLIADNSEEFCSGLSAALTASEDFQVLGTAADGEQALRLIAERKPEILVLDLMLPKRDGISMLKAIAAMEQKPIT
;
A
#
# COMPACT_ATOMS: atom_id res chain seq x y z
N MET A 1 -17.84 -6.49 -16.82
CA MET A 1 -17.60 -5.82 -15.55
C MET A 1 -16.13 -5.76 -15.27
N ASP A 2 -15.62 -4.59 -15.08
CA ASP A 2 -14.18 -4.42 -14.95
C ASP A 2 -13.76 -4.46 -13.50
N HIS A 3 -12.98 -5.47 -13.16
CA HIS A 3 -12.35 -5.52 -11.87
C HIS A 3 -10.97 -4.88 -11.96
N ARG A 4 -10.73 -3.88 -11.13
CA ARG A 4 -9.41 -3.27 -11.02
C ARG A 4 -8.71 -3.81 -9.79
N THR A 5 -7.45 -4.16 -9.96
CA THR A 5 -6.63 -4.59 -8.83
C THR A 5 -6.35 -3.38 -7.94
N THR A 6 -6.69 -3.49 -6.67
CA THR A 6 -6.53 -2.38 -5.73
C THR A 6 -5.12 -2.37 -5.14
N VAL A 7 -4.56 -1.17 -5.06
CA VAL A 7 -3.17 -0.96 -4.63
C VAL A 7 -3.09 0.09 -3.54
N LEU A 8 -2.34 -0.19 -2.51
CA LEU A 8 -1.95 0.79 -1.50
C LEU A 8 -0.46 1.01 -1.61
N ILE A 9 -0.03 2.27 -1.58
CA ILE A 9 1.39 2.63 -1.66
C ILE A 9 1.83 3.17 -0.30
N ALA A 10 2.81 2.53 0.30
CA ALA A 10 3.37 2.94 1.59
C ALA A 10 4.83 3.35 1.40
N ASP A 11 5.06 4.64 1.25
CA ASP A 11 6.38 5.20 1.01
C ASP A 11 6.42 6.63 1.52
N ASN A 12 7.56 7.02 2.10
CA ASN A 12 7.73 8.33 2.69
C ASN A 12 7.97 9.44 1.64
N SER A 13 8.22 9.08 0.40
CA SER A 13 8.45 10.04 -0.66
C SER A 13 7.14 10.41 -1.34
N GLU A 14 6.68 11.65 -1.16
CA GLU A 14 5.49 12.14 -1.86
C GLU A 14 5.67 12.10 -3.36
N GLU A 15 6.87 12.43 -3.83
CA GLU A 15 7.17 12.43 -5.26
C GLU A 15 7.03 11.03 -5.84
N PHE A 16 7.58 10.04 -5.17
CA PHE A 16 7.46 8.64 -5.60
C PHE A 16 6.00 8.20 -5.59
N CYS A 17 5.28 8.48 -4.52
CA CYS A 17 3.87 8.10 -4.38
C CYS A 17 3.03 8.75 -5.48
N SER A 18 3.23 10.03 -5.74
CA SER A 18 2.49 10.74 -6.79
C SER A 18 2.80 10.18 -8.18
N GLY A 19 4.06 9.92 -8.46
CA GLY A 19 4.46 9.38 -9.75
C GLY A 19 3.91 7.98 -9.99
N LEU A 20 4.04 7.11 -9.00
CA LEU A 20 3.54 5.76 -9.12
C LEU A 20 2.01 5.73 -9.17
N SER A 21 1.37 6.55 -8.34
CA SER A 21 -0.10 6.63 -8.32
C SER A 21 -0.63 7.09 -9.67
N ALA A 22 0.00 8.10 -10.29
CA ALA A 22 -0.41 8.58 -11.60
C ALA A 22 -0.22 7.51 -12.67
N ALA A 23 0.90 6.79 -12.64
CA ALA A 23 1.17 5.73 -13.59
C ALA A 23 0.16 4.59 -13.47
N LEU A 24 -0.16 4.17 -12.26
CA LEU A 24 -1.12 3.09 -12.03
C LEU A 24 -2.54 3.54 -12.39
N THR A 25 -2.90 4.77 -12.06
CA THR A 25 -4.23 5.30 -12.36
C THR A 25 -4.46 5.44 -13.86
N ALA A 26 -3.40 5.70 -14.62
CA ALA A 26 -3.49 5.77 -16.09
C ALA A 26 -3.79 4.40 -16.69
N SER A 27 -3.51 3.31 -15.98
CA SER A 27 -3.84 1.98 -16.42
C SER A 27 -5.25 1.63 -15.95
N GLU A 28 -6.05 1.06 -16.82
CA GLU A 28 -7.40 0.64 -16.46
C GLU A 28 -7.42 -0.59 -15.56
N ASP A 29 -6.27 -1.22 -15.37
CA ASP A 29 -6.15 -2.46 -14.59
C ASP A 29 -6.00 -2.22 -13.09
N PHE A 30 -5.67 -1.00 -12.68
CA PHE A 30 -5.35 -0.72 -11.27
C PHE A 30 -6.17 0.44 -10.71
N GLN A 31 -6.44 0.35 -9.42
CA GLN A 31 -7.05 1.44 -8.66
C GLN A 31 -6.20 1.67 -7.42
N VAL A 32 -5.66 2.88 -7.27
CA VAL A 32 -4.90 3.26 -6.09
C VAL A 32 -5.87 3.70 -5.01
N LEU A 33 -5.87 2.98 -3.89
CA LEU A 33 -6.77 3.27 -2.78
C LEU A 33 -6.28 4.40 -1.90
N GLY A 34 -4.97 4.63 -1.90
CA GLY A 34 -4.40 5.69 -1.11
C GLY A 34 -2.90 5.52 -0.97
N THR A 35 -2.29 6.45 -0.25
CA THR A 35 -0.87 6.41 0.05
C THR A 35 -0.67 6.59 1.56
N ALA A 36 0.39 6.02 2.08
CA ALA A 36 0.75 6.13 3.49
C ALA A 36 2.20 6.59 3.60
N ALA A 37 2.46 7.53 4.49
CA ALA A 37 3.79 8.08 4.69
C ALA A 37 4.54 7.43 5.85
N ASP A 38 3.86 6.62 6.65
CA ASP A 38 4.48 5.89 7.75
C ASP A 38 3.80 4.53 7.95
N GLY A 39 4.46 3.68 8.73
CA GLY A 39 4.00 2.31 8.90
C GLY A 39 2.67 2.19 9.64
N GLU A 40 2.39 3.07 10.58
CA GLU A 40 1.14 3.01 11.32
C GLU A 40 -0.05 3.41 10.46
N GLN A 41 0.13 4.44 9.65
CA GLN A 41 -0.89 4.84 8.69
C GLN A 41 -1.14 3.73 7.67
N ALA A 42 -0.06 3.08 7.21
CA ALA A 42 -0.18 1.98 6.26
C ALA A 42 -1.00 0.83 6.84
N LEU A 43 -0.72 0.41 8.08
CA LEU A 43 -1.46 -0.68 8.70
C LEU A 43 -2.94 -0.33 8.87
N ARG A 44 -3.25 0.90 9.22
CA ARG A 44 -4.63 1.35 9.36
C ARG A 44 -5.35 1.27 8.01
N LEU A 45 -4.73 1.75 6.95
CA LEU A 45 -5.34 1.73 5.63
C LEU A 45 -5.49 0.31 5.09
N ILE A 46 -4.55 -0.58 5.39
CA ILE A 46 -4.68 -1.99 5.01
C ILE A 46 -5.92 -2.60 5.67
N ALA A 47 -6.10 -2.33 6.97
CA ALA A 47 -7.24 -2.88 7.70
C ALA A 47 -8.57 -2.31 7.22
N GLU A 48 -8.61 -1.01 6.90
CA GLU A 48 -9.83 -0.35 6.48
C GLU A 48 -10.19 -0.62 5.02
N ARG A 49 -9.20 -0.64 4.15
CA ARG A 49 -9.43 -0.67 2.69
C ARG A 49 -9.14 -1.99 2.04
N LYS A 50 -8.43 -2.86 2.72
CA LYS A 50 -8.13 -4.23 2.26
C LYS A 50 -7.61 -4.29 0.83
N PRO A 51 -6.46 -3.63 0.55
CA PRO A 51 -5.90 -3.63 -0.79
C PRO A 51 -5.45 -5.03 -1.20
N GLU A 52 -5.48 -5.29 -2.49
CA GLU A 52 -4.99 -6.56 -3.03
C GLU A 52 -3.47 -6.56 -3.12
N ILE A 53 -2.87 -5.40 -3.38
CA ILE A 53 -1.42 -5.24 -3.48
C ILE A 53 -0.97 -4.11 -2.57
N LEU A 54 0.15 -4.34 -1.89
CA LEU A 54 0.82 -3.32 -1.10
C LEU A 54 2.21 -3.09 -1.65
N VAL A 55 2.49 -1.87 -2.09
CA VAL A 55 3.85 -1.44 -2.44
C VAL A 55 4.45 -0.83 -1.19
N LEU A 56 5.46 -1.49 -0.62
CA LEU A 56 5.98 -1.14 0.70
C LEU A 56 7.44 -0.72 0.64
N ASP A 57 7.72 0.48 1.14
CA ASP A 57 9.07 0.93 1.43
C ASP A 57 9.49 0.36 2.78
N LEU A 58 10.55 -0.44 2.80
CA LEU A 58 11.01 -1.08 4.03
C LEU A 58 11.63 -0.11 5.03
N MET A 59 11.86 1.12 4.63
CA MET A 59 12.47 2.16 5.48
C MET A 59 11.45 3.19 5.97
N LEU A 60 10.19 2.81 6.08
CA LEU A 60 9.16 3.73 6.55
C LEU A 60 9.40 4.17 7.99
N PRO A 61 9.13 5.44 8.31
CA PRO A 61 9.17 5.89 9.70
C PRO A 61 8.07 5.25 10.53
N LYS A 62 8.25 5.28 11.84
CA LYS A 62 7.37 4.76 12.88
C LYS A 62 7.27 3.25 12.95
N ARG A 63 7.59 2.55 11.87
CA ARG A 63 7.56 1.10 11.88
C ARG A 63 8.49 0.59 10.79
N ASP A 64 9.43 -0.30 11.13
CA ASP A 64 10.35 -0.83 10.13
C ASP A 64 9.67 -1.86 9.22
N GLY A 65 10.30 -2.12 8.08
CA GLY A 65 9.72 -3.02 7.08
C GLY A 65 9.52 -4.44 7.57
N ILE A 66 10.40 -4.94 8.41
CA ILE A 66 10.28 -6.30 8.96
C ILE A 66 9.09 -6.36 9.90
N SER A 67 8.92 -5.36 10.76
CA SER A 67 7.78 -5.27 11.65
C SER A 67 6.47 -5.19 10.87
N MET A 68 6.45 -4.45 9.76
CA MET A 68 5.31 -4.36 8.89
C MET A 68 4.96 -5.70 8.28
N LEU A 69 5.96 -6.43 7.78
CA LEU A 69 5.73 -7.72 7.16
C LEU A 69 5.17 -8.72 8.17
N LYS A 70 5.64 -8.69 9.41
CA LYS A 70 5.10 -9.55 10.46
C LYS A 70 3.66 -9.22 10.78
N ALA A 71 3.33 -7.93 10.86
CA ALA A 71 1.97 -7.49 11.14
C ALA A 71 1.01 -7.92 10.01
N ILE A 72 1.44 -7.75 8.77
CA ILE A 72 0.65 -8.15 7.60
C ILE A 72 0.44 -9.66 7.60
N ALA A 73 1.48 -10.43 7.91
CA ALA A 73 1.38 -11.89 7.94
C ALA A 73 0.37 -12.40 8.96
N ALA A 74 0.09 -11.62 9.99
CA ALA A 74 -0.89 -11.99 11.01
C ALA A 74 -2.33 -11.66 10.62
N MET A 75 -2.55 -10.94 9.53
CA MET A 75 -3.89 -10.56 9.09
C MET A 75 -4.61 -11.72 8.42
N GLU A 76 -5.94 -11.75 8.55
CA GLU A 76 -6.75 -12.76 7.89
C GLU A 76 -6.73 -12.59 6.38
N GLN A 77 -6.81 -11.35 5.92
CA GLN A 77 -6.72 -11.02 4.51
C GLN A 77 -5.43 -10.25 4.27
N LYS A 78 -4.49 -10.88 3.59
CA LYS A 78 -3.17 -10.31 3.38
C LYS A 78 -3.04 -9.75 1.96
N PRO A 79 -2.59 -8.51 1.81
CA PRO A 79 -2.26 -8.02 0.47
C PRO A 79 -0.99 -8.71 -0.05
N ILE A 80 -0.86 -8.76 -1.34
CA ILE A 80 0.40 -9.12 -1.98
C ILE A 80 1.33 -7.93 -1.79
N THR A 81 2.51 -8.18 -1.28
CA THR A 81 3.45 -7.11 -0.92
C THR A 81 4.71 -7.13 -1.79
#